data_c21df38669ef1137b39fc373bbe6c8be
#
_entry.id   c21df38669ef1137b39fc373bbe6c8be
#
_cell.length_a   1.000
_cell.length_b   1.000
_cell.length_c   1.000
_cell.angle_alpha   90.00
_cell.angle_beta   90.00
_cell.angle_gamma   90.00
#
_symmetry.space_group_name_H-M   'P 1'
#
loop_
_entity.id
_entity.type
_entity.pdbx_description
1 polymer ?
#
loop_
_entity_poly.entity_id
_entity_poly.type
_entity_poly.pdbx_seq_one_letter_code
_entity_poly.pdbx_strand_id
1 'polypeptide(L)'
;MRVVVCAMAKNESLYIKDWVNHHLRIGFDKIYIYDNDDLDVPNDKRIENILPKSDKIEIIDIRGRKEENLHHHVFTEFYKTHKFDWCLFCDVDEFLSGVSNIHIYMSLPQFRNASQVRIKWRLFGDDDKIERNMSKPVYCCFHKIITKSLNRNLNKKSNLENQGKAIVRGGLPNVVFHSPHYGCYYDIDHIIPSILPSGRPCWSRVAIKEDYRFESIFLNHYMTKSLSEFVNQKLNRNDAVFNQQIKLNYYWRINKKTPQKLEWLKEKGLL
;
A
#
# COMPACT_ATOMS: atom_id res chain seq x y z
N MET A 1 8.79 -13.58 18.50
CA MET A 1 7.73 -13.16 17.56
C MET A 1 8.43 -12.57 16.33
N ARG A 2 8.12 -13.08 15.15
CA ARG A 2 8.66 -12.63 13.87
C ARG A 2 7.58 -11.83 13.11
N VAL A 3 7.83 -10.55 12.87
CA VAL A 3 6.89 -9.64 12.21
C VAL A 3 7.49 -9.16 10.90
N VAL A 4 6.83 -9.44 9.78
CA VAL A 4 7.36 -9.19 8.43
C VAL A 4 6.42 -8.34 7.59
N VAL A 5 6.94 -7.79 6.50
CA VAL A 5 6.15 -7.10 5.48
C VAL A 5 6.28 -7.84 4.16
N CYS A 6 5.18 -8.00 3.45
CA CYS A 6 5.13 -8.49 2.07
C CYS A 6 4.47 -7.44 1.17
N ALA A 7 5.17 -7.05 0.12
CA ALA A 7 4.67 -6.08 -0.86
C ALA A 7 4.98 -6.52 -2.27
N MET A 8 4.15 -6.07 -3.22
CA MET A 8 4.44 -6.15 -4.64
C MET A 8 4.79 -4.75 -5.16
N ALA A 9 5.87 -4.62 -5.91
CA ALA A 9 6.38 -3.36 -6.43
C ALA A 9 6.35 -3.35 -7.96
N LYS A 10 5.82 -2.26 -8.54
CA LYS A 10 5.87 -1.98 -9.97
C LYS A 10 6.11 -0.50 -10.22
N ASN A 11 7.22 -0.16 -10.87
CA ASN A 11 7.65 1.23 -11.11
C ASN A 11 7.80 2.05 -9.81
N GLU A 12 8.29 1.44 -8.75
CA GLU A 12 8.44 2.08 -7.43
C GLU A 12 9.90 2.42 -7.07
N SER A 13 10.79 2.41 -8.06
CA SER A 13 12.24 2.69 -7.90
C SER A 13 12.54 4.00 -7.14
N LEU A 14 11.70 5.02 -7.31
CA LEU A 14 11.85 6.32 -6.64
C LEU A 14 11.48 6.31 -5.14
N TYR A 15 10.76 5.29 -4.68
CA TYR A 15 10.13 5.27 -3.36
C TYR A 15 10.55 4.08 -2.51
N ILE A 16 10.98 3.01 -3.15
CA ILE A 16 11.26 1.73 -2.51
C ILE A 16 12.25 1.87 -1.35
N LYS A 17 13.27 2.71 -1.48
CA LYS A 17 14.26 2.95 -0.44
C LYS A 17 13.65 3.63 0.80
N ASP A 18 12.80 4.63 0.60
CA ASP A 18 12.10 5.33 1.67
C ASP A 18 11.16 4.39 2.42
N TRP A 19 10.43 3.57 1.65
CA TRP A 19 9.47 2.60 2.16
C TRP A 19 10.15 1.49 2.98
N VAL A 20 11.22 0.92 2.46
CA VAL A 20 12.02 -0.10 3.17
C VAL A 20 12.61 0.48 4.46
N ASN A 21 13.27 1.64 4.39
CA ASN A 21 13.87 2.28 5.56
C ASN A 21 12.83 2.60 6.63
N HIS A 22 11.63 3.02 6.23
CA HIS A 22 10.53 3.30 7.17
C HIS A 22 10.13 2.04 7.94
N HIS A 23 9.84 0.94 7.24
CA HIS A 23 9.37 -0.29 7.87
C HIS A 23 10.46 -0.98 8.71
N LEU A 24 11.72 -0.97 8.26
CA LEU A 24 12.84 -1.45 9.08
C LEU A 24 13.02 -0.61 10.35
N ARG A 25 12.88 0.72 10.25
CA ARG A 25 13.02 1.63 11.39
C ARG A 25 11.97 1.40 12.49
N ILE A 26 10.76 1.04 12.13
CA ILE A 26 9.71 0.69 13.11
C ILE A 26 9.77 -0.76 13.58
N GLY A 27 10.79 -1.51 13.16
CA GLY A 27 11.18 -2.78 13.75
C GLY A 27 10.66 -4.03 13.05
N PHE A 28 10.20 -3.97 11.79
CA PHE A 28 9.92 -5.20 11.05
C PHE A 28 11.20 -6.02 10.87
N ASP A 29 11.13 -7.33 11.10
CA ASP A 29 12.28 -8.24 11.06
C ASP A 29 12.77 -8.48 9.63
N LYS A 30 11.85 -8.56 8.68
CA LYS A 30 12.18 -8.80 7.27
C LYS A 30 11.12 -8.19 6.35
N ILE A 31 11.59 -7.71 5.21
CA ILE A 31 10.79 -7.15 4.14
C ILE A 31 10.95 -8.03 2.91
N TYR A 32 9.83 -8.50 2.37
CA TYR A 32 9.75 -9.26 1.14
C TYR A 32 9.12 -8.39 0.05
N ILE A 33 9.83 -8.24 -1.06
CA ILE A 33 9.43 -7.40 -2.18
C ILE A 33 9.32 -8.28 -3.42
N TYR A 34 8.14 -8.45 -3.95
CA TYR A 34 7.90 -9.06 -5.24
C TYR A 34 8.06 -7.99 -6.32
N ASP A 35 9.19 -8.03 -7.01
CA ASP A 35 9.52 -7.09 -8.10
C ASP A 35 8.76 -7.49 -9.36
N ASN A 36 7.71 -6.72 -9.69
CA ASN A 36 6.88 -6.90 -10.88
C ASN A 36 7.13 -5.84 -11.95
N ASP A 37 8.31 -5.27 -11.99
CA ASP A 37 8.70 -4.33 -13.03
C ASP A 37 8.67 -4.99 -14.42
N ASP A 38 8.69 -4.19 -15.46
CA ASP A 38 8.81 -4.70 -16.80
C ASP A 38 10.27 -5.20 -17.04
N LEU A 39 10.45 -6.14 -17.97
CA LEU A 39 11.77 -6.76 -18.20
C LEU A 39 12.83 -5.79 -18.73
N ASP A 40 12.40 -4.72 -19.38
CA ASP A 40 13.23 -3.69 -20.02
C ASP A 40 13.54 -2.49 -19.10
N VAL A 41 13.20 -2.57 -17.80
CA VAL A 41 13.54 -1.53 -16.83
C VAL A 41 15.06 -1.30 -16.82
N PRO A 42 15.50 -0.02 -16.95
CA PRO A 42 16.91 0.34 -16.89
C PRO A 42 17.60 -0.16 -15.64
N ASN A 43 18.84 -0.58 -15.76
CA ASN A 43 19.59 -1.23 -14.69
C ASN A 43 19.73 -0.37 -13.42
N ASP A 44 19.87 0.94 -13.59
CA ASP A 44 19.93 1.93 -12.48
C ASP A 44 18.59 2.13 -11.76
N LYS A 45 17.49 1.67 -12.34
CA LYS A 45 16.14 1.72 -11.77
C LYS A 45 15.65 0.40 -11.20
N ARG A 46 16.41 -0.68 -11.35
CA ARG A 46 16.07 -1.99 -10.81
C ARG A 46 16.13 -1.97 -9.29
N ILE A 47 15.12 -2.52 -8.64
CA ILE A 47 15.00 -2.54 -7.17
C ILE A 47 16.23 -3.19 -6.53
N GLU A 48 16.75 -4.26 -7.12
CA GLU A 48 17.95 -4.98 -6.67
C GLU A 48 19.24 -4.13 -6.66
N ASN A 49 19.30 -3.07 -7.48
CA ASN A 49 20.45 -2.15 -7.54
C ASN A 49 20.25 -0.88 -6.69
N ILE A 50 19.01 -0.59 -6.30
CA ILE A 50 18.66 0.57 -5.47
C ILE A 50 18.77 0.23 -3.97
N LEU A 51 18.36 -0.98 -3.61
CA LEU A 51 18.37 -1.43 -2.23
C LEU A 51 19.70 -2.08 -1.85
N PRO A 52 20.20 -1.85 -0.62
CA PRO A 52 21.39 -2.53 -0.16
C PRO A 52 21.12 -4.03 0.02
N LYS A 53 22.13 -4.84 -0.24
CA LYS A 53 22.10 -6.27 0.13
C LYS A 53 22.02 -6.39 1.65
N SER A 54 21.00 -7.07 2.15
CA SER A 54 20.73 -7.24 3.57
C SER A 54 19.96 -8.53 3.81
N ASP A 55 20.23 -9.21 4.91
CA ASP A 55 19.46 -10.37 5.39
C ASP A 55 18.00 -10.00 5.75
N LYS A 56 17.74 -8.71 5.99
CA LYS A 56 16.42 -8.17 6.29
C LYS A 56 15.60 -7.81 5.05
N ILE A 57 16.17 -7.90 3.85
CA ILE A 57 15.48 -7.56 2.60
C ILE A 57 15.60 -8.76 1.66
N GLU A 58 14.47 -9.21 1.16
CA GLU A 58 14.41 -10.25 0.13
C GLU A 58 13.62 -9.73 -1.07
N ILE A 59 14.26 -9.73 -2.23
CA ILE A 59 13.65 -9.34 -3.50
C ILE A 59 13.37 -10.62 -4.28
N ILE A 60 12.11 -10.84 -4.62
CA ILE A 60 11.64 -11.99 -5.41
C ILE A 60 11.30 -11.47 -6.81
N ASP A 61 12.04 -11.94 -7.79
CA ASP A 61 11.86 -11.54 -9.18
C ASP A 61 10.62 -12.20 -9.80
N ILE A 62 9.63 -11.38 -10.12
CA ILE A 62 8.43 -11.75 -10.87
C ILE A 62 8.21 -10.78 -12.05
N ARG A 63 9.28 -10.15 -12.53
CA ARG A 63 9.23 -9.15 -13.61
C ARG A 63 8.59 -9.71 -14.88
N GLY A 64 7.82 -8.86 -15.53
CA GLY A 64 7.13 -9.20 -16.78
C GLY A 64 5.87 -10.05 -16.61
N ARG A 65 5.53 -10.52 -15.42
CA ARG A 65 4.26 -11.22 -15.17
C ARG A 65 3.09 -10.23 -15.28
N LYS A 66 2.06 -10.63 -16.07
CA LYS A 66 0.88 -9.79 -16.40
C LYS A 66 -0.45 -10.51 -16.16
N GLU A 67 -0.46 -11.50 -15.29
CA GLU A 67 -1.67 -12.26 -14.98
C GLU A 67 -2.70 -11.38 -14.25
N GLU A 68 -3.96 -11.63 -14.53
CA GLU A 68 -5.04 -11.04 -13.73
C GLU A 68 -4.92 -11.48 -12.26
N ASN A 69 -5.25 -10.57 -11.37
CA ASN A 69 -5.20 -10.84 -9.91
C ASN A 69 -3.83 -11.31 -9.41
N LEU A 70 -2.73 -10.93 -10.06
CA LEU A 70 -1.38 -11.32 -9.67
C LEU A 70 -1.09 -11.06 -8.19
N HIS A 71 -1.56 -9.92 -7.63
CA HIS A 71 -1.46 -9.62 -6.19
C HIS A 71 -2.06 -10.72 -5.30
N HIS A 72 -3.20 -11.27 -5.70
CA HIS A 72 -3.89 -12.30 -4.92
C HIS A 72 -3.08 -13.59 -4.91
N HIS A 73 -2.52 -13.96 -6.06
CA HIS A 73 -1.68 -15.15 -6.20
C HIS A 73 -0.38 -14.98 -5.39
N VAL A 74 0.31 -13.86 -5.54
CA VAL A 74 1.56 -13.56 -4.82
C VAL A 74 1.36 -13.58 -3.31
N PHE A 75 0.35 -12.91 -2.77
CA PHE A 75 0.10 -12.89 -1.34
C PHE A 75 -0.33 -14.25 -0.79
N THR A 76 -1.13 -14.99 -1.55
CA THR A 76 -1.54 -16.37 -1.19
C THR A 76 -0.34 -17.32 -1.15
N GLU A 77 0.52 -17.26 -2.17
CA GLU A 77 1.72 -18.09 -2.25
C GLU A 77 2.70 -17.74 -1.13
N PHE A 78 2.95 -16.45 -0.92
CA PHE A 78 3.80 -15.98 0.18
C PHE A 78 3.31 -16.51 1.53
N TYR A 79 2.02 -16.37 1.81
CA TYR A 79 1.43 -16.82 3.06
C TYR A 79 1.64 -18.33 3.29
N LYS A 80 1.52 -19.14 2.25
CA LYS A 80 1.68 -20.61 2.31
C LYS A 80 3.13 -21.07 2.48
N THR A 81 4.07 -20.33 1.90
CA THR A 81 5.47 -20.76 1.79
C THR A 81 6.40 -20.18 2.85
N HIS A 82 6.02 -19.06 3.47
CA HIS A 82 6.87 -18.36 4.43
C HIS A 82 6.36 -18.51 5.87
N LYS A 83 7.31 -18.58 6.83
CA LYS A 83 7.01 -18.67 8.27
C LYS A 83 7.20 -17.32 8.93
N PHE A 84 6.16 -16.86 9.63
CA PHE A 84 6.14 -15.63 10.41
C PHE A 84 5.04 -15.70 11.48
N ASP A 85 5.09 -14.84 12.49
CA ASP A 85 3.99 -14.71 13.46
C ASP A 85 2.95 -13.71 12.95
N TRP A 86 3.41 -12.61 12.31
CA TRP A 86 2.55 -11.59 11.72
C TRP A 86 3.15 -11.06 10.42
N CYS A 87 2.29 -10.81 9.42
CA CYS A 87 2.69 -10.19 8.17
C CYS A 87 1.78 -9.02 7.82
N LEU A 88 2.36 -7.85 7.58
CA LEU A 88 1.68 -6.72 6.93
C LEU A 88 1.74 -6.95 5.42
N PHE A 89 0.57 -7.06 4.79
CA PHE A 89 0.44 -7.08 3.33
C PHE A 89 0.04 -5.67 2.87
N CYS A 90 0.93 -4.98 2.14
CA CYS A 90 0.68 -3.61 1.71
C CYS A 90 1.37 -3.28 0.38
N ASP A 91 1.07 -2.10 -0.17
CA ASP A 91 1.71 -1.57 -1.37
C ASP A 91 2.90 -0.67 -0.98
N VAL A 92 3.83 -0.44 -1.94
CA VAL A 92 5.06 0.34 -1.68
C VAL A 92 4.79 1.84 -1.47
N ASP A 93 3.60 2.32 -1.74
CA ASP A 93 3.18 3.70 -1.45
C ASP A 93 2.36 3.84 -0.15
N GLU A 94 2.36 2.79 0.70
CA GLU A 94 1.66 2.73 1.98
C GLU A 94 2.66 2.61 3.14
N PHE A 95 2.57 3.51 4.10
CA PHE A 95 3.47 3.61 5.25
C PHE A 95 2.72 3.43 6.56
N LEU A 96 3.05 2.39 7.34
CA LEU A 96 2.42 2.17 8.64
C LEU A 96 2.77 3.32 9.60
N SER A 97 1.77 3.98 10.12
CA SER A 97 1.88 5.18 10.96
C SER A 97 1.23 4.98 12.33
N GLY A 98 1.77 5.64 13.34
CA GLY A 98 1.30 5.53 14.72
C GLY A 98 1.96 4.40 15.52
N VAL A 99 2.91 3.68 14.91
CA VAL A 99 3.68 2.60 15.55
C VAL A 99 5.14 3.02 15.62
N SER A 100 5.70 3.05 16.83
CA SER A 100 7.14 3.32 17.04
C SER A 100 7.97 2.04 17.02
N ASN A 101 7.38 0.93 17.47
CA ASN A 101 7.99 -0.41 17.43
C ASN A 101 6.90 -1.46 17.21
N ILE A 102 7.02 -2.19 16.10
CA ILE A 102 6.00 -3.16 15.70
C ILE A 102 5.90 -4.37 16.64
N HIS A 103 7.02 -4.79 17.26
CA HIS A 103 7.00 -5.91 18.20
C HIS A 103 6.25 -5.55 19.48
N ILE A 104 6.52 -4.36 20.04
CA ILE A 104 5.79 -3.86 21.21
C ILE A 104 4.31 -3.76 20.86
N TYR A 105 3.99 -3.19 19.70
CA TYR A 105 2.61 -3.01 19.26
C TYR A 105 1.88 -4.35 19.11
N MET A 106 2.45 -5.32 18.37
CA MET A 106 1.81 -6.62 18.13
C MET A 106 1.79 -7.54 19.37
N SER A 107 2.52 -7.17 20.44
CA SER A 107 2.49 -7.86 21.74
C SER A 107 1.36 -7.38 22.65
N LEU A 108 0.61 -6.35 22.26
CA LEU A 108 -0.49 -5.82 23.08
C LEU A 108 -1.59 -6.88 23.32
N PRO A 109 -2.23 -6.89 24.50
CA PRO A 109 -3.19 -7.93 24.89
C PRO A 109 -4.32 -8.16 23.90
N GLN A 110 -4.81 -7.09 23.24
CA GLN A 110 -5.90 -7.17 22.29
C GLN A 110 -5.57 -8.02 21.05
N PHE A 111 -4.29 -8.23 20.74
CA PHE A 111 -3.88 -9.04 19.58
C PHE A 111 -3.62 -10.51 19.91
N ARG A 112 -3.66 -10.91 21.20
CA ARG A 112 -3.33 -12.28 21.62
C ARG A 112 -4.12 -13.33 20.83
N ASN A 113 -5.42 -13.13 20.65
CA ASN A 113 -6.33 -14.07 19.98
C ASN A 113 -6.80 -13.56 18.61
N ALA A 114 -6.22 -12.46 18.12
CA ALA A 114 -6.60 -11.92 16.82
C ALA A 114 -5.98 -12.76 15.69
N SER A 115 -6.75 -12.97 14.64
CA SER A 115 -6.29 -13.63 13.41
C SER A 115 -5.88 -12.61 12.35
N GLN A 116 -6.50 -11.44 12.33
CA GLN A 116 -6.21 -10.36 11.39
C GLN A 116 -6.53 -9.00 12.02
N VAL A 117 -5.64 -8.02 11.80
CA VAL A 117 -5.84 -6.62 12.21
C VAL A 117 -6.03 -5.77 10.96
N ARG A 118 -7.19 -5.12 10.82
CA ARG A 118 -7.54 -4.29 9.68
C ARG A 118 -7.12 -2.84 9.94
N ILE A 119 -6.23 -2.32 9.09
CA ILE A 119 -5.67 -0.98 9.22
C ILE A 119 -6.16 -0.10 8.08
N LYS A 120 -6.85 0.99 8.44
CA LYS A 120 -7.45 1.91 7.49
C LYS A 120 -6.41 2.80 6.82
N TRP A 121 -6.66 3.17 5.57
CA TRP A 121 -5.88 4.19 4.87
C TRP A 121 -6.14 5.59 5.43
N ARG A 122 -5.06 6.36 5.48
CA ARG A 122 -5.10 7.81 5.55
C ARG A 122 -4.53 8.32 4.22
N LEU A 123 -5.43 8.81 3.36
CA LEU A 123 -5.06 9.24 2.03
C LEU A 123 -4.39 10.61 2.06
N PHE A 124 -3.30 10.76 1.35
CA PHE A 124 -2.60 12.02 1.15
C PHE A 124 -2.75 12.48 -0.29
N GLY A 125 -3.07 13.77 -0.45
CA GLY A 125 -3.10 14.45 -1.74
C GLY A 125 -1.72 14.91 -2.19
N ASP A 126 -1.70 15.61 -3.32
CA ASP A 126 -0.47 16.14 -3.93
C ASP A 126 0.02 17.46 -3.31
N ASP A 127 -0.68 18.02 -2.32
CA ASP A 127 -0.42 19.33 -1.72
C ASP A 127 -0.31 20.46 -2.75
N ASP A 128 -1.06 20.34 -3.85
CA ASP A 128 -1.04 21.23 -5.03
C ASP A 128 0.31 21.28 -5.76
N LYS A 129 1.18 20.28 -5.54
CA LYS A 129 2.52 20.21 -6.17
C LYS A 129 2.45 19.58 -7.55
N ILE A 130 3.07 20.24 -8.53
CA ILE A 130 3.39 19.65 -9.82
C ILE A 130 4.61 18.75 -9.66
N GLU A 131 5.64 19.21 -8.96
CA GLU A 131 6.84 18.44 -8.64
C GLU A 131 7.13 18.45 -7.15
N ARG A 132 7.79 17.43 -6.64
CA ARG A 132 8.26 17.40 -5.26
C ARG A 132 9.78 17.53 -5.18
N ASN A 133 10.28 17.87 -3.99
CA ASN A 133 11.69 17.79 -3.70
C ASN A 133 12.14 16.33 -3.54
N MET A 134 12.84 15.79 -4.53
CA MET A 134 13.30 14.40 -4.60
C MET A 134 14.40 14.10 -3.55
N SER A 135 15.03 15.10 -2.93
CA SER A 135 16.01 14.87 -1.86
C SER A 135 15.38 14.52 -0.52
N LYS A 136 14.06 14.66 -0.39
CA LYS A 136 13.30 14.34 0.83
C LYS A 136 12.47 13.07 0.64
N PRO A 137 12.33 12.24 1.69
CA PRO A 137 11.41 11.11 1.67
C PRO A 137 9.99 11.52 1.31
N VAL A 138 9.25 10.62 0.63
CA VAL A 138 7.88 10.90 0.19
C VAL A 138 6.96 11.34 1.33
N TYR A 139 7.07 10.71 2.49
CA TYR A 139 6.28 11.05 3.67
C TYR A 139 6.60 12.41 4.32
N CYS A 140 7.72 13.04 3.92
CA CYS A 140 8.09 14.40 4.32
C CYS A 140 7.60 15.46 3.31
N CYS A 141 7.00 15.05 2.20
CA CYS A 141 6.64 15.96 1.12
C CYS A 141 5.14 16.26 1.03
N PHE A 142 4.29 15.38 1.54
CA PHE A 142 2.83 15.50 1.42
C PHE A 142 2.18 15.46 2.80
N HIS A 143 1.37 16.47 3.11
CA HIS A 143 0.80 16.69 4.44
C HIS A 143 -0.71 16.81 4.45
N LYS A 144 -1.35 17.15 3.31
CA LYS A 144 -2.81 17.33 3.23
C LYS A 144 -3.50 15.97 3.21
N ILE A 145 -4.12 15.62 4.33
CA ILE A 145 -5.00 14.45 4.41
C ILE A 145 -6.26 14.73 3.62
N ILE A 146 -6.65 13.80 2.76
CA ILE A 146 -7.87 13.87 1.97
C ILE A 146 -9.01 13.21 2.73
N THR A 147 -10.05 13.98 2.99
CA THR A 147 -11.29 13.50 3.61
C THR A 147 -12.48 13.87 2.73
N LYS A 148 -13.62 13.19 2.89
CA LYS A 148 -14.87 13.50 2.15
C LYS A 148 -15.30 14.95 2.30
N SER A 149 -15.08 15.53 3.48
CA SER A 149 -15.42 16.93 3.74
C SER A 149 -14.58 17.91 2.93
N LEU A 150 -13.36 17.53 2.53
CA LEU A 150 -12.42 18.37 1.77
C LEU A 150 -12.53 18.19 0.27
N ASN A 151 -13.07 17.07 -0.18
CA ASN A 151 -13.19 16.80 -1.61
C ASN A 151 -14.61 16.36 -1.99
N ARG A 152 -15.45 17.36 -2.36
CA ARG A 152 -16.83 17.12 -2.83
C ARG A 152 -16.90 16.28 -4.11
N ASN A 153 -15.80 16.14 -4.83
CA ASN A 153 -15.65 15.30 -6.03
C ASN A 153 -15.36 13.83 -5.71
N LEU A 154 -15.07 13.47 -4.45
CA LEU A 154 -15.10 12.08 -4.04
C LEU A 154 -16.55 11.61 -4.17
N ASN A 155 -16.88 11.09 -5.35
CA ASN A 155 -18.19 10.55 -5.65
C ASN A 155 -18.67 9.69 -4.48
N LYS A 156 -19.96 9.84 -4.13
CA LYS A 156 -20.64 9.03 -3.08
C LYS A 156 -20.42 7.51 -3.23
N LYS A 157 -19.92 7.05 -4.37
CA LYS A 157 -19.60 5.65 -4.70
C LYS A 157 -18.15 5.24 -4.43
N SER A 158 -17.19 6.17 -4.24
CA SER A 158 -15.80 5.76 -3.95
C SER A 158 -15.60 5.61 -2.45
N ASN A 159 -15.57 4.37 -1.98
CA ASN A 159 -15.23 4.04 -0.58
C ASN A 159 -13.72 4.11 -0.29
N LEU A 160 -12.95 4.92 -1.03
CA LEU A 160 -11.48 4.97 -0.90
C LEU A 160 -11.01 5.24 0.52
N GLU A 161 -11.62 6.20 1.22
CA GLU A 161 -11.24 6.51 2.60
C GLU A 161 -11.65 5.42 3.62
N ASN A 162 -12.45 4.44 3.21
CA ASN A 162 -12.79 3.28 4.04
C ASN A 162 -11.97 2.04 3.64
N GLN A 163 -11.08 2.15 2.68
CA GLN A 163 -10.15 1.08 2.33
C GLN A 163 -8.98 1.01 3.33
N GLY A 164 -8.24 -0.05 3.25
CA GLY A 164 -7.06 -0.28 4.07
C GLY A 164 -6.41 -1.60 3.73
N LYS A 165 -5.50 -2.03 4.57
CA LYS A 165 -4.79 -3.30 4.46
C LYS A 165 -4.92 -4.10 5.74
N ALA A 166 -4.25 -5.24 5.80
CA ALA A 166 -4.29 -6.11 6.96
C ALA A 166 -2.89 -6.54 7.41
N ILE A 167 -2.73 -6.64 8.74
CA ILE A 167 -1.68 -7.47 9.35
C ILE A 167 -2.33 -8.81 9.65
N VAL A 168 -1.84 -9.88 9.04
CA VAL A 168 -2.42 -11.22 9.14
C VAL A 168 -1.51 -12.10 9.99
N ARG A 169 -2.10 -12.88 10.92
CA ARG A 169 -1.37 -13.86 11.73
C ARG A 169 -0.89 -15.00 10.86
N GLY A 170 0.35 -15.44 11.07
CA GLY A 170 0.92 -16.61 10.42
C GLY A 170 0.35 -17.93 10.95
N GLY A 171 0.48 -19.00 10.16
CA GLY A 171 0.11 -20.36 10.56
C GLY A 171 -1.39 -20.65 10.65
N LEU A 172 -2.26 -19.74 10.24
CA LEU A 172 -3.69 -20.03 10.11
C LEU A 172 -3.93 -20.98 8.92
N PRO A 173 -4.84 -21.98 9.05
CA PRO A 173 -5.12 -22.93 7.98
C PRO A 173 -5.84 -22.24 6.81
N ASN A 174 -5.56 -22.69 5.58
CA ASN A 174 -6.34 -22.38 4.38
C ASN A 174 -6.52 -20.89 4.05
N VAL A 175 -5.55 -20.06 4.41
CA VAL A 175 -5.59 -18.64 4.10
C VAL A 175 -5.30 -18.41 2.61
N VAL A 176 -6.16 -17.62 1.99
CA VAL A 176 -6.04 -17.15 0.60
C VAL A 176 -6.33 -15.65 0.53
N PHE A 177 -5.88 -15.02 -0.54
CA PHE A 177 -6.16 -13.61 -0.82
C PHE A 177 -7.00 -13.52 -2.09
N HIS A 178 -8.23 -13.05 -1.97
CA HIS A 178 -9.11 -12.64 -3.08
C HIS A 178 -9.22 -11.12 -3.18
N SER A 179 -8.41 -10.44 -2.38
CA SER A 179 -8.28 -8.99 -2.36
C SER A 179 -6.89 -8.63 -1.83
N PRO A 180 -6.23 -7.60 -2.34
CA PRO A 180 -4.98 -7.13 -1.76
C PRO A 180 -5.16 -6.43 -0.40
N HIS A 181 -6.37 -6.40 0.13
CA HIS A 181 -6.73 -5.65 1.34
C HIS A 181 -6.86 -6.51 2.59
N TYR A 182 -7.11 -7.82 2.45
CA TYR A 182 -7.32 -8.73 3.59
C TYR A 182 -7.24 -10.20 3.17
N GLY A 183 -6.95 -11.07 4.14
CA GLY A 183 -6.99 -12.51 3.96
C GLY A 183 -8.38 -13.10 4.17
N CYS A 184 -8.65 -14.22 3.50
CA CYS A 184 -9.86 -15.02 3.62
C CYS A 184 -9.51 -16.46 3.94
N TYR A 185 -10.49 -17.24 4.43
CA TYR A 185 -10.41 -18.69 4.49
C TYR A 185 -11.06 -19.28 3.24
N TYR A 186 -10.32 -20.05 2.46
CA TYR A 186 -10.77 -20.78 1.26
C TYR A 186 -11.25 -19.88 0.11
N ASP A 187 -12.15 -18.94 0.36
CA ASP A 187 -12.79 -18.09 -0.65
C ASP A 187 -13.13 -16.69 -0.11
N ILE A 188 -13.67 -15.84 -0.98
CA ILE A 188 -13.99 -14.43 -0.67
C ILE A 188 -15.09 -14.27 0.39
N ASP A 189 -15.93 -15.27 0.58
CA ASP A 189 -17.05 -15.18 1.52
C ASP A 189 -16.66 -15.52 2.97
N HIS A 190 -15.52 -16.18 3.15
CA HIS A 190 -15.01 -16.60 4.45
C HIS A 190 -13.84 -15.72 4.91
N ILE A 191 -14.10 -14.44 5.18
CA ILE A 191 -13.08 -13.52 5.69
C ILE A 191 -12.55 -13.99 7.04
N ILE A 192 -11.23 -13.92 7.20
CA ILE A 192 -10.58 -14.19 8.50
C ILE A 192 -11.16 -13.25 9.56
N PRO A 193 -11.56 -13.76 10.76
CA PRO A 193 -12.03 -12.92 11.84
C PRO A 193 -11.08 -11.76 12.11
N SER A 194 -11.59 -10.56 12.04
CA SER A 194 -10.79 -9.35 12.01
C SER A 194 -11.11 -8.42 13.18
N ILE A 195 -10.10 -7.72 13.64
CA ILE A 195 -10.24 -6.64 14.60
C ILE A 195 -9.64 -5.34 14.05
N LEU A 196 -10.02 -4.21 14.66
CA LEU A 196 -9.36 -2.93 14.50
C LEU A 196 -8.11 -2.83 15.40
N PRO A 197 -7.24 -1.82 15.23
CA PRO A 197 -6.09 -1.58 16.10
C PRO A 197 -6.41 -1.49 17.59
N SER A 198 -7.60 -1.01 17.95
CA SER A 198 -8.09 -0.95 19.34
C SER A 198 -8.52 -2.32 19.92
N GLY A 199 -8.56 -3.38 19.13
CA GLY A 199 -9.09 -4.67 19.52
C GLY A 199 -10.59 -4.85 19.28
N ARG A 200 -11.31 -3.82 18.85
CA ARG A 200 -12.74 -3.93 18.52
C ARG A 200 -12.95 -4.80 17.28
N PRO A 201 -14.02 -5.62 17.22
CA PRO A 201 -14.32 -6.41 16.03
C PRO A 201 -14.47 -5.55 14.77
N CYS A 202 -13.99 -6.07 13.65
CA CYS A 202 -14.15 -5.49 12.32
C CYS A 202 -14.96 -6.47 11.47
N TRP A 203 -16.23 -6.17 11.26
CA TRP A 203 -17.19 -7.03 10.56
C TRP A 203 -17.28 -6.73 9.06
N SER A 204 -16.78 -5.56 8.67
CA SER A 204 -16.85 -5.10 7.28
C SER A 204 -15.94 -5.92 6.38
N ARG A 205 -16.44 -6.35 5.24
CA ARG A 205 -15.67 -7.16 4.27
C ARG A 205 -14.62 -6.32 3.54
N VAL A 206 -15.02 -5.51 2.58
CA VAL A 206 -14.09 -4.78 1.71
C VAL A 206 -13.66 -3.46 2.33
N ALA A 207 -14.60 -2.65 2.75
CA ALA A 207 -14.36 -1.34 3.36
C ALA A 207 -14.41 -1.43 4.88
N ILE A 208 -13.52 -0.76 5.57
CA ILE A 208 -13.54 -0.62 7.04
C ILE A 208 -14.58 0.44 7.37
N LYS A 209 -15.82 0.02 7.61
CA LYS A 209 -16.97 0.90 7.88
C LYS A 209 -17.12 1.25 9.34
N GLU A 210 -16.48 0.50 10.21
CA GLU A 210 -16.48 0.71 11.65
C GLU A 210 -15.91 2.09 12.00
N ASP A 211 -16.34 2.62 13.13
CA ASP A 211 -15.86 3.91 13.62
C ASP A 211 -14.35 3.88 13.89
N TYR A 212 -13.60 4.62 13.09
CA TYR A 212 -12.15 4.68 13.16
C TYR A 212 -11.63 5.99 13.78
N ARG A 213 -12.52 6.83 14.34
CA ARG A 213 -12.17 8.16 14.88
C ARG A 213 -11.21 8.08 16.06
N PHE A 214 -11.26 7.00 16.82
CA PHE A 214 -10.45 6.79 18.02
C PHE A 214 -9.20 5.93 17.78
N GLU A 215 -8.97 5.50 16.56
CA GLU A 215 -7.78 4.74 16.21
C GLU A 215 -6.62 5.69 15.88
N SER A 216 -5.44 5.38 16.42
CA SER A 216 -4.21 6.15 16.17
C SER A 216 -3.32 5.55 15.09
N ILE A 217 -3.63 4.32 14.65
CA ILE A 217 -2.85 3.55 13.68
C ILE A 217 -3.51 3.64 12.31
N PHE A 218 -2.72 4.02 11.31
CA PHE A 218 -3.14 4.15 9.93
C PHE A 218 -2.06 3.64 8.97
N LEU A 219 -2.45 3.30 7.76
CA LEU A 219 -1.55 3.26 6.62
C LEU A 219 -1.64 4.59 5.89
N ASN A 220 -0.59 5.40 5.98
CA ASN A 220 -0.47 6.63 5.22
C ASN A 220 -0.24 6.26 3.75
N HIS A 221 -1.21 6.54 2.91
CA HIS A 221 -1.21 6.14 1.50
C HIS A 221 -0.97 7.35 0.59
N TYR A 222 0.19 7.37 -0.05
CA TYR A 222 0.61 8.41 -1.00
C TYR A 222 0.27 7.98 -2.44
N MET A 223 -1.01 7.76 -2.68
CA MET A 223 -1.52 7.10 -3.88
C MET A 223 -1.14 7.80 -5.19
N THR A 224 -1.13 9.13 -5.21
CA THR A 224 -0.86 9.90 -6.44
C THR A 224 0.45 10.66 -6.42
N LYS A 225 0.94 11.04 -5.23
CA LYS A 225 2.13 11.87 -5.05
C LYS A 225 1.99 13.21 -5.81
N SER A 226 3.06 13.80 -6.36
CA SER A 226 2.97 15.00 -7.20
C SER A 226 2.41 14.66 -8.60
N LEU A 227 2.01 15.69 -9.37
CA LEU A 227 1.49 15.48 -10.72
C LEU A 227 2.53 14.86 -11.65
N SER A 228 3.76 15.35 -11.62
CA SER A 228 4.83 14.82 -12.47
C SER A 228 5.17 13.37 -12.13
N GLU A 229 5.20 13.01 -10.85
CA GLU A 229 5.41 11.63 -10.41
C GLU A 229 4.28 10.72 -10.88
N PHE A 230 3.01 11.17 -10.77
CA PHE A 230 1.87 10.41 -11.27
C PHE A 230 1.97 10.17 -12.78
N VAL A 231 2.28 11.21 -13.55
CA VAL A 231 2.42 11.12 -15.02
C VAL A 231 3.54 10.15 -15.39
N ASN A 232 4.69 10.25 -14.76
CA ASN A 232 5.87 9.46 -15.11
C ASN A 232 5.81 8.01 -14.61
N GLN A 233 5.08 7.74 -13.52
CA GLN A 233 5.12 6.43 -12.85
C GLN A 233 3.82 5.62 -12.98
N LYS A 234 2.66 6.29 -12.98
CA LYS A 234 1.36 5.61 -12.94
C LYS A 234 0.51 5.81 -14.18
N LEU A 235 0.60 6.96 -14.85
CA LEU A 235 -0.22 7.25 -16.02
C LEU A 235 0.07 6.23 -17.13
N ASN A 236 -1.00 5.70 -17.72
CA ASN A 236 -0.96 4.72 -18.81
C ASN A 236 -0.40 3.33 -18.46
N ARG A 237 0.08 3.07 -17.24
CA ARG A 237 0.35 1.70 -16.80
C ARG A 237 -0.96 0.95 -16.52
N ASN A 238 -0.93 -0.37 -16.57
CA ASN A 238 -2.05 -1.17 -16.12
C ASN A 238 -2.04 -1.31 -14.60
N ASP A 239 -3.22 -1.25 -13.98
CA ASP A 239 -3.35 -1.60 -12.57
C ASP A 239 -3.21 -3.12 -12.36
N ALA A 240 -2.78 -3.51 -11.16
CA ALA A 240 -2.42 -4.89 -10.87
C ALA A 240 -3.62 -5.81 -10.58
N VAL A 241 -4.83 -5.25 -10.45
CA VAL A 241 -6.05 -6.02 -10.13
C VAL A 241 -6.86 -6.29 -11.38
N PHE A 242 -7.21 -5.23 -12.12
CA PHE A 242 -8.11 -5.32 -13.27
C PHE A 242 -7.38 -5.29 -14.61
N ASN A 243 -6.06 -5.15 -14.60
CA ASN A 243 -5.24 -4.98 -15.80
C ASN A 243 -5.73 -3.83 -16.72
N GLN A 244 -6.36 -2.83 -16.15
CA GLN A 244 -6.89 -1.66 -16.84
C GLN A 244 -5.92 -0.49 -16.78
N GLN A 245 -5.79 0.22 -17.90
CA GLN A 245 -4.90 1.36 -18.01
C GLN A 245 -5.32 2.52 -17.09
N ILE A 246 -4.39 2.96 -16.24
CA ILE A 246 -4.60 4.09 -15.33
C ILE A 246 -4.61 5.39 -16.15
N LYS A 247 -5.67 6.19 -15.97
CA LYS A 247 -5.89 7.48 -16.66
C LYS A 247 -5.80 8.66 -15.70
N LEU A 248 -5.68 9.88 -16.24
CA LEU A 248 -5.67 11.12 -15.45
C LEU A 248 -6.89 11.27 -14.51
N ASN A 249 -8.02 10.68 -14.85
CA ASN A 249 -9.19 10.69 -13.97
C ASN A 249 -8.93 10.02 -12.62
N TYR A 250 -8.00 9.06 -12.56
CA TYR A 250 -7.57 8.46 -11.29
C TYR A 250 -6.89 9.48 -10.38
N TYR A 251 -6.01 10.33 -10.94
CA TYR A 251 -5.37 11.41 -10.21
C TYR A 251 -6.38 12.44 -9.67
N TRP A 252 -7.36 12.82 -10.49
CA TRP A 252 -8.37 13.81 -10.12
C TRP A 252 -9.41 13.30 -9.12
N ARG A 253 -9.39 12.03 -8.75
CA ARG A 253 -10.28 11.49 -7.70
C ARG A 253 -9.98 12.10 -6.33
N ILE A 254 -8.73 12.47 -6.07
CA ILE A 254 -8.30 13.00 -4.77
C ILE A 254 -7.61 14.36 -4.87
N ASN A 255 -7.18 14.79 -6.05
CA ASN A 255 -6.47 16.05 -6.24
C ASN A 255 -7.31 17.08 -6.97
N LYS A 256 -7.03 18.36 -6.71
CA LYS A 256 -7.73 19.48 -7.38
C LYS A 256 -7.14 19.74 -8.76
N LYS A 257 -8.01 20.11 -9.69
CA LYS A 257 -7.64 20.70 -10.98
C LYS A 257 -7.35 22.18 -10.75
N THR A 258 -6.10 22.59 -10.85
CA THR A 258 -5.71 24.00 -10.79
C THR A 258 -5.24 24.47 -12.17
N PRO A 259 -5.33 25.80 -12.47
CA PRO A 259 -4.86 26.32 -13.75
C PRO A 259 -3.40 25.94 -14.06
N GLN A 260 -2.52 25.99 -13.07
CA GLN A 260 -1.11 25.66 -13.21
C GLN A 260 -0.91 24.18 -13.60
N LYS A 261 -1.66 23.26 -13.00
CA LYS A 261 -1.59 21.83 -13.35
C LYS A 261 -2.11 21.55 -14.74
N LEU A 262 -3.19 22.25 -15.15
CA LEU A 262 -3.75 22.10 -16.48
C LEU A 262 -2.79 22.65 -17.54
N GLU A 263 -2.15 23.79 -17.28
CA GLU A 263 -1.13 24.36 -18.16
C GLU A 263 0.05 23.40 -18.34
N TRP A 264 0.60 22.90 -17.23
CA TRP A 264 1.69 21.94 -17.27
C TRP A 264 1.35 20.66 -18.08
N LEU A 265 0.10 20.16 -17.95
CA LEU A 265 -0.35 19.01 -18.74
C LEU A 265 -0.48 19.32 -20.23
N LYS A 266 -0.92 20.54 -20.61
CA LYS A 266 -0.95 20.97 -22.01
C LYS A 266 0.45 21.07 -22.59
N GLU A 267 1.41 21.65 -21.86
CA GLU A 267 2.80 21.73 -22.28
C GLU A 267 3.42 20.34 -22.51
N LYS A 268 2.93 19.32 -21.81
CA LYS A 268 3.34 17.90 -21.99
C LYS A 268 2.54 17.16 -23.05
N GLY A 269 1.58 17.79 -23.73
CA GLY A 269 0.72 17.14 -24.72
C GLY A 269 -0.22 16.07 -24.14
N LEU A 270 -0.61 16.23 -22.88
CA LEU A 270 -1.46 15.28 -22.14
C LEU A 270 -2.92 15.74 -21.99
N LEU A 271 -3.25 16.93 -22.49
CA LEU A 271 -4.60 17.52 -22.59
C LEU A 271 -4.87 18.03 -23.98
#